data_34858b1e58fa8fdc5b0ca4665fca73a4
#
_entry.id   34858b1e58fa8fdc5b0ca4665fca73a4
#
_cell.length_a   1.000
_cell.length_b   1.000
_cell.length_c   1.000
_cell.angle_alpha   90.00
_cell.angle_beta   90.00
_cell.angle_gamma   90.00
#
_symmetry.space_group_name_H-M   'P 1'
#
loop_
_entity.id
_entity.type
_entity.pdbx_description
1 polymer ?
#
loop_
_entity_poly.entity_id
_entity_poly.type
_entity_poly.pdbx_seq_one_letter_code
_entity_poly.pdbx_strand_id
1 'polypeptide(L)'
;REKEIERVSQILSRRKKNNPLLIGEPGVGKSAIAEGLALRIIKKKVSRNLFNKRVVTLDLASLVAGTKYRGQFEERMKAVMNELEKNDDIILFIDEIHTIVGAGGATGSLDASNMFKPALARGEIQCVGATTLDEYRQYIEKDGALERRFQKVIVEPTSVEETITILNNIKPKYED
;
A
#
# COMPACT_ATOMS: atom_id res chain seq x y z
N ARG A 1 -11.22 6.85 -10.44
CA ARG A 1 -10.74 6.30 -9.15
C ARG A 1 -10.94 7.24 -7.96
N GLU A 2 -11.72 8.31 -8.13
CA GLU A 2 -11.95 9.28 -7.08
C GLU A 2 -12.58 8.69 -5.80
N LYS A 3 -13.50 7.72 -5.97
CA LYS A 3 -14.16 7.07 -4.83
C LYS A 3 -13.16 6.30 -3.98
N GLU A 4 -12.31 5.54 -4.63
CA GLU A 4 -11.31 4.71 -3.94
C GLU A 4 -10.27 5.59 -3.26
N ILE A 5 -9.81 6.65 -3.91
CA ILE A 5 -8.86 7.59 -3.33
C ILE A 5 -9.46 8.29 -2.11
N GLU A 6 -10.72 8.73 -2.20
CA GLU A 6 -11.43 9.33 -1.08
C GLU A 6 -11.55 8.35 0.08
N ARG A 7 -11.93 7.12 -0.20
CA ARG A 7 -12.06 6.07 0.81
C ARG A 7 -10.73 5.79 1.51
N VAL A 8 -9.65 5.70 0.74
CA VAL A 8 -8.31 5.48 1.26
C VAL A 8 -7.90 6.62 2.20
N SER A 9 -8.13 7.87 1.79
CA SER A 9 -7.77 9.01 2.63
C SER A 9 -8.57 9.04 3.93
N GLN A 10 -9.85 8.67 3.89
CA GLN A 10 -10.68 8.58 5.08
C GLN A 10 -10.17 7.51 6.05
N ILE A 11 -9.79 6.36 5.54
CA ILE A 11 -9.26 5.26 6.36
C ILE A 11 -7.95 5.68 7.02
N LEU A 12 -7.06 6.31 6.28
CA LEU A 12 -5.77 6.78 6.79
C LEU A 12 -5.93 7.79 7.92
N SER A 13 -7.05 8.50 7.96
CA SER A 13 -7.33 9.51 8.99
C SER A 13 -7.87 8.92 10.29
N ARG A 14 -8.19 7.63 10.33
CA ARG A 14 -8.75 6.97 11.50
C ARG A 14 -7.69 6.72 12.57
N ARG A 15 -8.15 6.49 13.79
CA ARG A 15 -7.27 6.12 14.91
C ARG A 15 -6.98 4.62 14.96
N LYS A 16 -7.94 3.81 14.51
CA LYS A 16 -7.83 2.34 14.52
C LYS A 16 -8.14 1.81 13.13
N LYS A 17 -7.55 0.68 12.80
CA LYS A 17 -7.75 0.02 11.51
C LYS A 17 -7.55 1.02 10.38
N ASN A 18 -6.43 1.74 10.49
CA ASN A 18 -6.12 2.90 9.66
C ASN A 18 -5.17 2.60 8.51
N ASN A 19 -5.04 1.33 8.13
CA ASN A 19 -4.23 0.91 7.00
C ASN A 19 -5.15 0.37 5.91
N PRO A 20 -5.35 1.11 4.81
CA PRO A 20 -6.17 0.61 3.70
C PRO A 20 -5.51 -0.59 3.01
N LEU A 21 -6.31 -1.59 2.67
CA LEU A 21 -5.85 -2.72 1.88
C LEU A 21 -6.64 -2.78 0.59
N LEU A 22 -5.98 -2.44 -0.51
CA LEU A 22 -6.60 -2.43 -1.83
C LEU A 22 -6.64 -3.85 -2.37
N ILE A 23 -7.83 -4.36 -2.64
CA ILE A 23 -8.02 -5.72 -3.12
C ILE A 23 -8.67 -5.67 -4.50
N GLY A 24 -8.01 -6.25 -5.48
CA GLY A 24 -8.52 -6.29 -6.87
C GLY A 24 -7.62 -7.09 -7.76
N GLU A 25 -8.13 -7.41 -8.95
CA GLU A 25 -7.39 -8.15 -9.94
C GLU A 25 -6.16 -7.36 -10.41
N PRO A 26 -5.11 -8.05 -10.92
CA PRO A 26 -3.96 -7.35 -11.48
C PRO A 26 -4.40 -6.40 -12.60
N GLY A 27 -3.82 -5.21 -12.64
CA GLY A 27 -4.09 -4.24 -13.69
C GLY A 27 -5.33 -3.37 -13.50
N VAL A 28 -6.05 -3.48 -12.37
CA VAL A 28 -7.25 -2.66 -12.15
C VAL A 28 -6.94 -1.22 -11.72
N GLY A 29 -5.66 -0.88 -11.49
CA GLY A 29 -5.27 0.49 -11.17
C GLY A 29 -5.03 0.74 -9.69
N LYS A 30 -4.62 -0.28 -8.94
CA LYS A 30 -4.31 -0.10 -7.51
C LYS A 30 -3.17 0.88 -7.28
N SER A 31 -2.13 0.84 -8.12
CA SER A 31 -1.01 1.78 -8.04
C SER A 31 -1.43 3.22 -8.34
N ALA A 32 -2.37 3.39 -9.27
CA ALA A 32 -2.90 4.71 -9.60
C ALA A 32 -3.63 5.36 -8.41
N ILE A 33 -4.23 4.54 -7.55
CA ILE A 33 -4.88 5.03 -6.33
C ILE A 33 -3.84 5.65 -5.38
N ALA A 34 -2.69 4.99 -5.22
CA ALA A 34 -1.62 5.52 -4.40
C ALA A 34 -1.06 6.84 -4.95
N GLU A 35 -0.89 6.92 -6.27
CA GLU A 35 -0.45 8.15 -6.93
C GLU A 35 -1.47 9.27 -6.75
N GLY A 36 -2.75 8.97 -6.89
CA GLY A 36 -3.83 9.93 -6.68
C GLY A 36 -3.89 10.43 -5.24
N LEU A 37 -3.65 9.55 -4.27
CA LEU A 37 -3.56 9.93 -2.87
C LEU A 37 -2.42 10.91 -2.63
N ALA A 38 -1.24 10.63 -3.18
CA ALA A 38 -0.09 11.50 -3.05
C ALA A 38 -0.39 12.90 -3.60
N LEU A 39 -1.06 12.98 -4.75
CA LEU A 39 -1.46 14.26 -5.34
C LEU A 39 -2.46 15.01 -4.45
N ARG A 40 -3.42 14.33 -3.85
CA ARG A 40 -4.37 14.96 -2.94
C ARG A 40 -3.70 15.54 -1.71
N ILE A 41 -2.70 14.84 -1.18
CA ILE A 41 -1.95 15.34 -0.02
C ILE A 41 -1.21 16.62 -0.40
N ILE A 42 -0.54 16.65 -1.55
CA ILE A 42 0.18 17.82 -2.04
C ILE A 42 -0.78 19.01 -2.20
N LYS A 43 -1.98 18.76 -2.72
CA LYS A 43 -3.00 19.79 -2.93
C LYS A 43 -3.80 20.11 -1.67
N LYS A 44 -3.50 19.46 -0.55
CA LYS A 44 -4.19 19.59 0.74
C LYS A 44 -5.69 19.29 0.66
N LYS A 45 -6.09 18.37 -0.23
CA LYS A 45 -7.47 17.91 -0.39
C LYS A 45 -7.73 16.65 0.43
N VAL A 46 -7.25 16.63 1.66
CA VAL A 46 -7.38 15.54 2.63
C VAL A 46 -7.60 16.14 4.00
N SER A 47 -7.85 15.30 5.00
CA SER A 47 -7.96 15.74 6.39
C SER A 47 -6.64 16.37 6.87
N ARG A 48 -6.74 17.30 7.79
CA ARG A 48 -5.56 18.04 8.29
C ARG A 48 -4.45 17.15 8.83
N ASN A 49 -4.81 16.04 9.44
CA ASN A 49 -3.81 15.11 10.00
C ASN A 49 -2.98 14.41 8.91
N LEU A 50 -3.36 14.55 7.64
CA LEU A 50 -2.60 14.01 6.52
C LEU A 50 -1.82 15.07 5.73
N PHE A 51 -1.94 16.36 6.08
CA PHE A 51 -1.34 17.44 5.30
C PHE A 51 0.18 17.32 5.16
N ASN A 52 0.85 16.82 6.17
CA ASN A 52 2.31 16.70 6.19
C ASN A 52 2.80 15.30 5.85
N LYS A 53 1.89 14.42 5.44
CA LYS A 53 2.24 13.06 5.08
C LYS A 53 2.78 12.99 3.66
N ARG A 54 3.57 11.96 3.39
CA ARG A 54 4.07 11.66 2.05
C ARG A 54 3.96 10.16 1.81
N VAL A 55 3.66 9.81 0.57
CA VAL A 55 3.51 8.41 0.16
C VAL A 55 4.82 7.93 -0.43
N VAL A 56 5.36 6.86 0.13
CA VAL A 56 6.60 6.26 -0.33
C VAL A 56 6.33 4.81 -0.72
N THR A 57 6.72 4.42 -1.92
CA THR A 57 6.55 3.05 -2.39
C THR A 57 7.69 2.18 -1.89
N LEU A 58 7.33 1.06 -1.26
CA LEU A 58 8.31 0.03 -0.91
C LEU A 58 8.31 -1.02 -2.01
N ASP A 59 9.43 -1.17 -2.68
CA ASP A 59 9.64 -2.20 -3.70
C ASP A 59 10.44 -3.34 -3.08
N LEU A 60 9.74 -4.38 -2.65
CA LEU A 60 10.36 -5.53 -2.01
C LEU A 60 11.29 -6.27 -2.96
N ALA A 61 10.92 -6.34 -4.24
CA ALA A 61 11.76 -6.99 -5.24
C ALA A 61 13.12 -6.30 -5.37
N SER A 62 13.15 -4.96 -5.32
CA SER A 62 14.39 -4.21 -5.34
C SER A 62 15.24 -4.43 -4.09
N LEU A 63 14.60 -4.61 -2.94
CA LEU A 63 15.31 -4.90 -1.70
C LEU A 63 15.98 -6.27 -1.74
N VAL A 64 15.31 -7.24 -2.35
CA VAL A 64 15.86 -8.61 -2.49
C VAL A 64 16.93 -8.66 -3.57
N ALA A 65 16.73 -7.93 -4.67
CA ALA A 65 17.67 -7.89 -5.79
C ALA A 65 19.01 -7.32 -5.32
N GLY A 66 20.09 -7.96 -5.74
CA GLY A 66 21.43 -7.54 -5.35
C GLY A 66 21.88 -8.03 -3.98
N THR A 67 21.02 -8.72 -3.23
CA THR A 67 21.43 -9.38 -2.01
C THR A 67 21.73 -10.84 -2.31
N LYS A 68 22.92 -11.30 -1.98
CA LYS A 68 23.33 -12.69 -2.17
C LYS A 68 23.05 -13.54 -0.93
N TYR A 69 22.99 -12.88 0.22
CA TYR A 69 22.88 -13.56 1.50
C TYR A 69 21.71 -12.99 2.30
N ARG A 70 21.13 -13.85 3.10
CA ARG A 70 20.02 -13.53 3.99
C ARG A 70 20.33 -12.33 4.91
N GLY A 71 21.55 -12.28 5.46
CA GLY A 71 21.95 -11.20 6.35
C GLY A 71 21.94 -9.83 5.68
N GLN A 72 22.26 -9.74 4.40
CA GLN A 72 22.22 -8.48 3.65
C GLN A 72 20.80 -7.96 3.51
N PHE A 73 19.86 -8.86 3.25
CA PHE A 73 18.44 -8.50 3.17
C PHE A 73 17.94 -8.01 4.53
N GLU A 74 18.27 -8.70 5.60
CA GLU A 74 17.87 -8.30 6.95
C GLU A 74 18.39 -6.91 7.31
N GLU A 75 19.65 -6.61 6.98
CA GLU A 75 20.24 -5.31 7.23
C GLU A 75 19.53 -4.20 6.46
N ARG A 76 19.19 -4.45 5.19
CA ARG A 76 18.45 -3.47 4.38
C ARG A 76 17.06 -3.24 4.94
N MET A 77 16.39 -4.31 5.35
CA MET A 77 15.05 -4.21 5.92
C MET A 77 15.07 -3.46 7.25
N LYS A 78 16.07 -3.72 8.10
CA LYS A 78 16.26 -2.98 9.36
C LYS A 78 16.46 -1.49 9.10
N ALA A 79 17.25 -1.14 8.09
CA ALA A 79 17.48 0.26 7.74
C ALA A 79 16.17 0.93 7.31
N VAL A 80 15.35 0.26 6.51
CA VAL A 80 14.04 0.76 6.09
C VAL A 80 13.14 0.97 7.32
N MET A 81 13.07 -0.02 8.20
CA MET A 81 12.24 0.06 9.40
C MET A 81 12.67 1.19 10.32
N ASN A 82 13.98 1.39 10.51
CA ASN A 82 14.50 2.48 11.32
C ASN A 82 14.13 3.84 10.74
N GLU A 83 14.18 3.99 9.42
CA GLU A 83 13.77 5.23 8.76
C GLU A 83 12.29 5.50 8.96
N LEU A 84 11.46 4.47 8.86
CA LEU A 84 10.01 4.59 9.07
C LEU A 84 9.68 4.99 10.51
N GLU A 85 10.40 4.45 11.48
CA GLU A 85 10.20 4.79 12.89
C GLU A 85 10.60 6.23 13.20
N LYS A 86 11.63 6.75 12.53
CA LYS A 86 12.10 8.13 12.72
C LYS A 86 11.23 9.16 11.99
N ASN A 87 10.51 8.75 10.96
CA ASN A 87 9.75 9.65 10.09
C ASN A 87 8.28 9.25 10.12
N ASP A 88 7.53 9.78 11.07
CA ASP A 88 6.10 9.50 11.21
C ASP A 88 5.24 10.16 10.13
N ASP A 89 5.86 10.93 9.24
CA ASP A 89 5.19 11.56 8.09
C ASP A 89 5.06 10.63 6.89
N ILE A 90 5.59 9.41 6.95
CA ILE A 90 5.58 8.48 5.83
C ILE A 90 4.36 7.58 5.87
N ILE A 91 3.65 7.51 4.73
CA ILE A 91 2.64 6.49 4.44
C ILE A 91 3.26 5.57 3.41
N LEU A 92 3.44 4.31 3.77
CA LEU A 92 4.13 3.35 2.94
C LEU A 92 3.14 2.66 1.99
N PHE A 93 3.39 2.71 0.68
CA PHE A 93 2.61 1.93 -0.28
C PHE A 93 3.36 0.65 -0.60
N ILE A 94 2.70 -0.49 -0.39
CA ILE A 94 3.29 -1.81 -0.60
C ILE A 94 2.42 -2.59 -1.58
N ASP A 95 2.91 -2.75 -2.80
CA ASP A 95 2.24 -3.60 -3.78
C ASP A 95 2.57 -5.06 -3.45
N GLU A 96 1.64 -5.94 -3.77
CA GLU A 96 1.76 -7.37 -3.48
C GLU A 96 2.16 -7.63 -2.02
N ILE A 97 1.44 -6.97 -1.09
CA ILE A 97 1.77 -7.03 0.35
C ILE A 97 1.78 -8.45 0.90
N HIS A 98 1.08 -9.38 0.25
CA HIS A 98 1.07 -10.78 0.65
C HIS A 98 2.47 -11.41 0.62
N THR A 99 3.38 -10.88 -0.19
CA THR A 99 4.76 -11.38 -0.24
C THR A 99 5.52 -11.07 1.04
N ILE A 100 5.16 -9.99 1.73
CA ILE A 100 5.80 -9.62 2.99
C ILE A 100 5.19 -10.39 4.17
N VAL A 101 3.89 -10.64 4.13
CA VAL A 101 3.15 -11.10 5.30
C VAL A 101 2.87 -12.61 5.31
N GLY A 102 3.58 -13.39 4.54
CA GLY A 102 3.53 -14.83 4.66
C GLY A 102 3.36 -15.64 3.38
N ALA A 103 3.34 -14.99 2.21
CA ALA A 103 3.13 -15.69 0.94
C ALA A 103 4.41 -16.24 0.34
N GLY A 104 5.54 -15.95 0.91
CA GLY A 104 6.80 -16.25 0.26
C GLY A 104 7.39 -17.57 0.64
N GLY A 105 7.73 -18.40 -0.35
CA GLY A 105 8.65 -19.49 -0.17
C GLY A 105 10.11 -19.03 -0.21
N ALA A 106 10.35 -17.77 -0.56
CA ALA A 106 11.68 -17.21 -0.61
C ALA A 106 12.16 -16.81 0.80
N THR A 107 13.42 -17.04 1.06
CA THR A 107 14.03 -16.78 2.37
C THR A 107 13.86 -15.34 2.83
N GLY A 108 13.99 -14.37 1.91
CA GLY A 108 13.87 -12.96 2.24
C GLY A 108 12.48 -12.54 2.69
N SER A 109 11.43 -13.18 2.14
CA SER A 109 10.05 -12.87 2.48
C SER A 109 9.72 -13.20 3.93
N LEU A 110 10.25 -14.29 4.45
CA LEU A 110 10.03 -14.69 5.83
C LEU A 110 10.63 -13.67 6.81
N ASP A 111 11.81 -13.18 6.51
CA ASP A 111 12.49 -12.22 7.36
C ASP A 111 11.77 -10.86 7.34
N ALA A 112 11.29 -10.44 6.17
CA ALA A 112 10.50 -9.23 6.04
C ALA A 112 9.21 -9.32 6.87
N SER A 113 8.54 -10.46 6.83
CA SER A 113 7.34 -10.71 7.61
C SER A 113 7.62 -10.58 9.11
N ASN A 114 8.70 -11.18 9.60
CA ASN A 114 9.06 -11.15 11.02
C ASN A 114 9.37 -9.75 11.52
N MET A 115 9.84 -8.87 10.68
CA MET A 115 10.13 -7.49 11.03
C MET A 115 8.92 -6.58 10.88
N PHE A 116 8.14 -6.77 9.84
CA PHE A 116 7.07 -5.87 9.42
C PHE A 116 5.79 -6.06 10.23
N LYS A 117 5.40 -7.32 10.47
CA LYS A 117 4.17 -7.61 11.22
C LYS A 117 4.14 -6.99 12.61
N PRO A 118 5.20 -7.09 13.44
CA PRO A 118 5.16 -6.46 14.75
C PRO A 118 5.01 -4.94 14.68
N ALA A 119 5.66 -4.29 13.72
CA ALA A 119 5.56 -2.84 13.56
C ALA A 119 4.15 -2.41 13.18
N LEU A 120 3.50 -3.15 12.27
CA LEU A 120 2.11 -2.92 11.92
C LEU A 120 1.17 -3.15 13.11
N ALA A 121 1.40 -4.23 13.84
CA ALA A 121 0.56 -4.59 14.98
C ALA A 121 0.63 -3.55 16.10
N ARG A 122 1.78 -2.92 16.28
CA ARG A 122 1.97 -1.87 17.30
C ARG A 122 1.57 -0.48 16.81
N GLY A 123 1.23 -0.33 15.53
CA GLY A 123 0.88 0.97 14.96
C GLY A 123 2.08 1.90 14.76
N GLU A 124 3.27 1.36 14.71
CA GLU A 124 4.49 2.14 14.51
C GLU A 124 4.66 2.65 13.08
N ILE A 125 4.02 1.97 12.13
CA ILE A 125 4.04 2.35 10.72
C ILE A 125 2.62 2.40 10.17
N GLN A 126 2.41 3.23 9.16
CA GLN A 126 1.15 3.33 8.45
C GLN A 126 1.37 2.99 7.00
N CYS A 127 0.52 2.13 6.44
CA CYS A 127 0.70 1.71 5.06
C CYS A 127 -0.61 1.53 4.30
N VAL A 128 -0.49 1.60 2.97
CA VAL A 128 -1.54 1.22 2.03
C VAL A 128 -1.03 -0.03 1.33
N GLY A 129 -1.67 -1.16 1.56
CA GLY A 129 -1.30 -2.41 0.90
C GLY A 129 -2.13 -2.65 -0.34
N ALA A 130 -1.60 -3.45 -1.26
CA ALA A 130 -2.32 -3.88 -2.45
C ALA A 130 -2.13 -5.36 -2.66
N THR A 131 -3.21 -6.06 -3.00
CA THR A 131 -3.18 -7.52 -3.22
C THR A 131 -4.38 -7.94 -4.06
N THR A 132 -4.45 -9.22 -4.42
CA THR A 132 -5.63 -9.80 -5.06
C THR A 132 -6.53 -10.43 -4.00
N LEU A 133 -7.78 -10.74 -4.36
CA LEU A 133 -8.71 -11.38 -3.44
C LEU A 133 -8.24 -12.77 -3.03
N ASP A 134 -7.71 -13.55 -3.97
CA ASP A 134 -7.19 -14.88 -3.68
C ASP A 134 -6.03 -14.85 -2.69
N GLU A 135 -5.08 -13.94 -2.91
CA GLU A 135 -3.93 -13.75 -2.03
C GLU A 135 -4.37 -13.26 -0.64
N TYR A 136 -5.35 -12.34 -0.61
CA TYR A 136 -5.90 -11.86 0.65
C TYR A 136 -6.49 -12.99 1.47
N ARG A 137 -7.33 -13.82 0.86
CA ARG A 137 -7.99 -14.94 1.54
C ARG A 137 -6.98 -15.98 2.03
N GLN A 138 -5.96 -16.20 1.24
CA GLN A 138 -4.96 -17.24 1.53
C GLN A 138 -3.99 -16.83 2.63
N TYR A 139 -3.54 -15.56 2.64
CA TYR A 139 -2.42 -15.14 3.46
C TYR A 139 -2.75 -14.08 4.51
N ILE A 140 -3.73 -13.24 4.30
CA ILE A 140 -4.00 -12.11 5.18
C ILE A 140 -5.24 -12.33 6.04
N GLU A 141 -6.33 -12.80 5.45
CA GLU A 141 -7.60 -12.96 6.15
C GLU A 141 -7.50 -13.85 7.39
N LYS A 142 -6.64 -14.86 7.33
CA LYS A 142 -6.45 -15.82 8.40
C LYS A 142 -5.53 -15.33 9.52
N ASP A 143 -4.85 -14.20 9.30
CA ASP A 143 -3.94 -13.63 10.27
C ASP A 143 -4.68 -12.56 11.09
N GLY A 144 -5.04 -12.92 12.32
CA GLY A 144 -5.83 -12.03 13.18
C GLY A 144 -5.16 -10.71 13.52
N ALA A 145 -3.83 -10.70 13.60
CA ALA A 145 -3.08 -9.48 13.90
C ALA A 145 -3.16 -8.50 12.73
N LEU A 146 -3.03 -8.99 11.50
CA LEU A 146 -3.13 -8.16 10.30
C LEU A 146 -4.56 -7.74 10.02
N GLU A 147 -5.51 -8.68 10.17
CA GLU A 147 -6.93 -8.41 9.91
C GLU A 147 -7.44 -7.23 10.74
N ARG A 148 -6.97 -7.11 11.97
CA ARG A 148 -7.36 -6.00 12.86
C ARG A 148 -6.79 -4.66 12.45
N ARG A 149 -5.70 -4.64 11.69
CA ARG A 149 -4.99 -3.40 11.33
C ARG A 149 -5.33 -2.87 9.96
N PHE A 150 -5.87 -3.74 9.08
CA PHE A 150 -6.21 -3.36 7.72
C PHE A 150 -7.71 -3.22 7.51
N GLN A 151 -8.07 -2.19 6.76
CA GLN A 151 -9.44 -2.00 6.28
C GLN A 151 -9.46 -2.31 4.78
N LYS A 152 -10.29 -3.27 4.39
CA LYS A 152 -10.41 -3.66 2.98
C LYS A 152 -11.05 -2.57 2.14
N VAL A 153 -10.50 -2.35 0.96
CA VAL A 153 -11.06 -1.48 -0.07
C VAL A 153 -11.08 -2.30 -1.36
N ILE A 154 -12.26 -2.65 -1.83
CA ILE A 154 -12.39 -3.44 -3.05
C ILE A 154 -12.24 -2.51 -4.24
N VAL A 155 -11.31 -2.85 -5.14
CA VAL A 155 -11.06 -2.09 -6.37
C VAL A 155 -11.57 -2.91 -7.54
N GLU A 156 -12.67 -2.48 -8.12
CA GLU A 156 -13.30 -3.17 -9.22
C GLU A 156 -12.72 -2.70 -10.56
N PRO A 157 -12.76 -3.57 -11.60
CA PRO A 157 -12.36 -3.13 -12.95
C PRO A 157 -13.26 -1.98 -13.41
N THR A 158 -12.66 -1.03 -14.14
CA THR A 158 -13.40 0.06 -14.73
C THR A 158 -14.35 -0.51 -15.80
N SER A 159 -15.62 -0.09 -15.79
CA SER A 159 -16.55 -0.52 -16.82
C SER A 159 -16.17 0.09 -18.17
N VAL A 160 -16.68 -0.50 -19.27
CA VAL A 160 -16.42 0.03 -20.60
C VAL A 160 -16.88 1.49 -20.72
N GLU A 161 -18.03 1.81 -20.14
CA GLU A 161 -18.56 3.17 -20.16
C GLU A 161 -17.67 4.14 -19.38
N GLU A 162 -17.22 3.74 -18.21
CA GLU A 162 -16.31 4.55 -17.40
C GLU A 162 -14.98 4.76 -18.11
N THR A 163 -14.47 3.73 -18.78
CA THR A 163 -13.24 3.80 -19.54
C THR A 163 -13.36 4.80 -20.69
N ILE A 164 -14.46 4.76 -21.43
CA ILE A 164 -14.73 5.70 -22.51
C ILE A 164 -14.82 7.14 -21.96
N THR A 165 -15.50 7.32 -20.85
CA THR A 165 -15.62 8.64 -20.22
C THR A 165 -14.26 9.18 -19.79
N ILE A 166 -13.42 8.33 -19.21
CA ILE A 166 -12.06 8.72 -18.79
C ILE A 166 -11.24 9.15 -20.02
N LEU A 167 -11.28 8.39 -21.10
CA LEU A 167 -10.55 8.72 -22.33
C LEU A 167 -11.05 10.01 -22.95
N ASN A 168 -12.34 10.24 -22.96
CA ASN A 168 -12.91 11.48 -23.48
C ASN A 168 -12.53 12.69 -22.64
N ASN A 169 -12.40 12.53 -21.35
CA ASN A 169 -11.96 13.61 -20.46
C ASN A 169 -10.47 13.94 -20.60
N ILE A 170 -9.67 12.98 -20.99
CA ILE A 170 -8.24 13.17 -21.20
C ILE A 170 -7.94 13.77 -22.57
N LYS A 171 -8.68 13.37 -23.61
CA LYS A 171 -8.47 13.77 -24.98
C LYS A 171 -8.39 15.29 -25.20
N PRO A 172 -9.33 16.11 -24.66
CA PRO A 172 -9.23 17.57 -24.85
C PRO A 172 -7.98 18.19 -24.26
N LYS A 173 -7.41 17.60 -23.22
CA LYS A 173 -6.19 18.11 -22.58
C LYS A 173 -4.96 17.89 -23.45
N TYR A 174 -4.95 16.87 -24.28
CA TYR A 174 -3.83 16.57 -25.17
C TYR A 174 -3.96 17.23 -26.53
N GLU A 175 -5.16 17.57 -26.95
CA GLU A 175 -5.40 18.24 -28.22
C GLU A 175 -5.15 19.74 -28.15
N ASP A 176 -5.22 20.31 -26.97
CA ASP A 176 -4.92 21.72 -26.73
C ASP A 176 -3.43 21.95 -26.58
#